data_1db12d022880dc85bd95a397b587fb1a
#
_entry.id   1db12d022880dc85bd95a397b587fb1a
#
_cell.length_a   1.000
_cell.length_b   1.000
_cell.length_c   1.000
_cell.angle_alpha   90.00
_cell.angle_beta   90.00
_cell.angle_gamma   90.00
#
_symmetry.space_group_name_H-M   'P 1'
#
loop_
_entity.id
_entity.type
_entity.pdbx_description
1 polymer ?
#
loop_
_entity_poly.entity_id
_entity_poly.type
_entity_poly.pdbx_seq_one_letter_code
_entity_poly.pdbx_strand_id
1 'polypeptide(L)'
;MEMKTDKLKTKEIVFCAYKNPVISIPVPQPVVDSQATPQTNNTQLNGNKILNSLDDQKAIMKYQNLLIESSDEEIKLIVNDLKGKYRELILDKNGNFFCKDLFKTCDRNERIEILKELSPTLSVDCCDNYATHPLQALIEYSSSSEEYELILSSFIENNNILSASTNNNGAYVIQKIIARIPQRFRNKFNAIFISFFLSISKEKYGIVSAKKFIENTKGKTITQNILNIIRNNFFDLAKDKFGNYLIPFLLEKWNNYPEVEEIKNLIIKNKDFLSNAKIPTETSHVFKKIWENNKSETMNSTKLNEQLEGNNQLMNLLKINEDNVVSP
;
A
#
# COMPACT_ATOMS: atom_id res chain seq x y z
N MET A 1 26.10 -14.85 -41.75
CA MET A 1 26.56 -14.39 -40.43
C MET A 1 25.34 -13.76 -39.74
N GLU A 2 24.54 -14.63 -39.11
CA GLU A 2 23.26 -14.25 -38.51
C GLU A 2 23.49 -13.76 -37.10
N MET A 3 23.10 -12.52 -36.81
CA MET A 3 23.09 -11.98 -35.45
C MET A 3 21.79 -12.37 -34.79
N LYS A 4 21.87 -13.23 -33.75
CA LYS A 4 20.78 -13.59 -32.88
C LYS A 4 20.37 -12.39 -32.03
N THR A 5 19.14 -11.94 -32.18
CA THR A 5 18.50 -10.96 -31.31
C THR A 5 18.02 -11.66 -30.04
N ASP A 6 18.67 -11.41 -28.90
CA ASP A 6 18.23 -11.82 -27.60
C ASP A 6 16.94 -11.07 -27.24
N LYS A 7 15.83 -11.79 -27.17
CA LYS A 7 14.57 -11.33 -26.61
C LYS A 7 14.70 -11.28 -25.09
N LEU A 8 14.95 -10.10 -24.55
CA LEU A 8 14.76 -9.80 -23.13
C LEU A 8 13.27 -9.99 -22.79
N LYS A 9 12.95 -11.10 -22.12
CA LYS A 9 11.67 -11.35 -21.50
C LYS A 9 11.44 -10.31 -20.42
N THR A 10 10.52 -9.40 -20.66
CA THR A 10 9.91 -8.55 -19.63
C THR A 10 9.26 -9.46 -18.58
N LYS A 11 9.87 -9.55 -17.41
CA LYS A 11 9.24 -10.18 -16.26
C LYS A 11 8.09 -9.28 -15.85
N GLU A 12 6.88 -9.77 -16.04
CA GLU A 12 5.68 -9.26 -15.41
C GLU A 12 5.92 -9.15 -13.90
N ILE A 13 5.72 -7.95 -13.35
CA ILE A 13 5.66 -7.76 -11.89
C ILE A 13 4.29 -8.30 -11.49
N VAL A 14 4.21 -9.63 -11.36
CA VAL A 14 3.07 -10.30 -10.77
C VAL A 14 3.00 -9.85 -9.31
N PHE A 15 1.90 -9.25 -8.95
CA PHE A 15 1.49 -9.03 -7.56
C PHE A 15 1.45 -10.39 -6.86
N CYS A 16 2.53 -10.77 -6.19
CA CYS A 16 2.49 -11.86 -5.23
C CYS A 16 1.69 -11.38 -4.01
N ALA A 17 0.36 -11.52 -4.11
CA ALA A 17 -0.43 -11.75 -2.93
C ALA A 17 0.09 -13.06 -2.33
N TYR A 18 0.84 -12.97 -1.25
CA TYR A 18 1.24 -14.14 -0.46
C TYR A 18 -0.03 -14.82 0.04
N LYS A 19 -0.56 -15.75 -0.73
CA LYS A 19 -1.40 -16.83 -0.22
C LYS A 19 -0.43 -17.77 0.49
N ASN A 20 -0.42 -17.73 1.81
CA ASN A 20 0.20 -18.78 2.58
C ASN A 20 -0.41 -20.12 2.13
N PRO A 21 0.38 -21.09 1.66
CA PRO A 21 -0.14 -22.42 1.48
C PRO A 21 -0.50 -22.96 2.86
N VAL A 22 -1.77 -23.30 3.04
CA VAL A 22 -2.21 -24.10 4.19
C VAL A 22 -1.59 -25.48 3.98
N ILE A 23 -0.44 -25.71 4.58
CA ILE A 23 0.14 -27.06 4.69
C ILE A 23 -0.68 -27.75 5.76
N SER A 24 -1.57 -28.65 5.35
CA SER A 24 -2.22 -29.59 6.24
C SER A 24 -1.17 -30.58 6.74
N ILE A 25 -0.71 -30.39 7.96
CA ILE A 25 0.13 -31.35 8.68
C ILE A 25 -0.80 -32.47 9.15
N PRO A 26 -0.52 -33.75 8.84
CA PRO A 26 -1.30 -34.87 9.38
C PRO A 26 -1.14 -34.89 10.91
N VAL A 27 -2.26 -34.95 11.62
CA VAL A 27 -2.28 -35.14 13.07
C VAL A 27 -1.74 -36.54 13.39
N PRO A 28 -0.63 -36.68 14.16
CA PRO A 28 -0.18 -37.97 14.62
C PRO A 28 -1.16 -38.51 15.67
N GLN A 29 -1.56 -39.76 15.52
CA GLN A 29 -2.35 -40.48 16.52
C GLN A 29 -1.52 -40.72 17.79
N PRO A 30 -2.11 -40.69 18.99
CA PRO A 30 -1.36 -40.86 20.23
C PRO A 30 -0.91 -42.33 20.37
N VAL A 31 0.39 -42.54 20.38
CA VAL A 31 1.00 -43.77 20.85
C VAL A 31 1.04 -43.67 22.37
N VAL A 32 0.21 -44.47 23.01
CA VAL A 32 0.26 -44.71 24.46
C VAL A 32 1.44 -45.59 24.71
N ASP A 33 2.53 -45.08 25.25
CA ASP A 33 3.56 -45.91 25.89
C ASP A 33 3.89 -45.38 27.27
N SER A 34 4.01 -46.34 28.16
CA SER A 34 3.95 -46.29 29.57
C SER A 34 5.29 -45.79 30.18
N GLN A 35 5.17 -44.96 31.24
CA GLN A 35 6.13 -44.77 32.35
C GLN A 35 7.54 -44.28 31.98
N ALA A 36 7.63 -42.95 31.78
CA ALA A 36 8.81 -42.20 32.17
C ALA A 36 8.39 -41.04 33.06
N THR A 37 8.86 -41.01 34.29
CA THR A 37 8.75 -39.86 35.19
C THR A 37 9.21 -38.61 34.48
N PRO A 38 8.46 -37.49 34.49
CA PRO A 38 8.91 -36.27 33.86
C PRO A 38 10.04 -35.70 34.70
N GLN A 39 11.26 -35.87 34.23
CA GLN A 39 12.33 -34.94 34.62
C GLN A 39 11.91 -33.59 34.02
N THR A 40 11.38 -32.72 34.86
CA THR A 40 11.17 -31.30 34.59
C THR A 40 12.55 -30.67 34.35
N ASN A 41 13.06 -30.82 33.13
CA ASN A 41 14.06 -29.92 32.61
C ASN A 41 13.36 -28.58 32.40
N ASN A 42 13.37 -27.80 33.48
CA ASN A 42 12.84 -26.45 33.55
C ASN A 42 13.70 -25.55 32.64
N THR A 43 13.52 -25.68 31.31
CA THR A 43 14.15 -24.81 30.32
C THR A 43 13.28 -23.58 30.16
N GLN A 44 13.08 -22.86 31.27
CA GLN A 44 12.37 -21.60 31.26
C GLN A 44 13.05 -20.68 30.25
N LEU A 45 12.27 -20.21 29.29
CA LEU A 45 12.73 -19.25 28.28
C LEU A 45 13.02 -17.93 29.01
N ASN A 46 14.20 -17.35 28.75
CA ASN A 46 14.55 -16.03 29.26
C ASN A 46 15.38 -15.26 28.22
N GLY A 47 15.43 -13.93 28.39
CA GLY A 47 16.06 -13.02 27.43
C GLY A 47 17.54 -13.31 27.18
N ASN A 48 18.30 -13.68 28.22
CA ASN A 48 19.74 -13.98 28.09
C ASN A 48 19.98 -15.21 27.20
N LYS A 49 19.16 -16.26 27.33
CA LYS A 49 19.27 -17.44 26.46
C LYS A 49 19.00 -17.06 24.99
N ILE A 50 18.03 -16.20 24.74
CA ILE A 50 17.69 -15.73 23.40
C ILE A 50 18.87 -14.96 22.80
N LEU A 51 19.41 -13.97 23.53
CA LEU A 51 20.52 -13.15 23.08
C LEU A 51 21.79 -13.98 22.80
N ASN A 52 22.10 -14.97 23.66
CA ASN A 52 23.27 -15.84 23.49
C ASN A 52 23.08 -16.86 22.34
N SER A 53 21.89 -16.99 21.76
CA SER A 53 21.59 -17.97 20.72
C SER A 53 21.28 -17.32 19.35
N LEU A 54 21.55 -16.04 19.16
CA LEU A 54 21.24 -15.33 17.90
C LEU A 54 21.95 -15.94 16.69
N ASP A 55 23.12 -16.54 16.86
CA ASP A 55 23.83 -17.25 15.79
C ASP A 55 23.28 -18.64 15.48
N ASP A 56 22.43 -19.21 16.37
CA ASP A 56 21.83 -20.53 16.21
C ASP A 56 20.35 -20.42 15.78
N GLN A 57 20.12 -20.51 14.48
CA GLN A 57 18.76 -20.48 13.92
C GLN A 57 17.83 -21.56 14.51
N LYS A 58 18.36 -22.76 14.82
CA LYS A 58 17.55 -23.84 15.38
C LYS A 58 17.12 -23.55 16.82
N ALA A 59 18.00 -22.91 17.60
CA ALA A 59 17.66 -22.46 18.94
C ALA A 59 16.59 -21.37 18.90
N ILE A 60 16.71 -20.39 18.01
CA ILE A 60 15.69 -19.34 17.82
C ILE A 60 14.34 -19.94 17.40
N MET A 61 14.30 -20.88 16.45
CA MET A 61 13.06 -21.58 16.08
C MET A 61 12.43 -22.33 17.28
N LYS A 62 13.26 -22.97 18.11
CA LYS A 62 12.76 -23.60 19.35
C LYS A 62 12.14 -22.56 20.28
N TYR A 63 12.77 -21.39 20.44
CA TYR A 63 12.24 -20.33 21.29
C TYR A 63 10.94 -19.71 20.73
N GLN A 64 10.79 -19.61 19.43
CA GLN A 64 9.52 -19.21 18.82
C GLN A 64 8.37 -20.18 19.17
N ASN A 65 8.63 -21.48 19.14
CA ASN A 65 7.64 -22.48 19.53
C ASN A 65 7.30 -22.39 21.03
N LEU A 66 8.27 -22.16 21.88
CA LEU A 66 8.06 -21.97 23.32
C LEU A 66 7.24 -20.72 23.63
N LEU A 67 7.35 -19.64 22.85
CA LEU A 67 6.51 -18.45 23.03
C LEU A 67 5.02 -18.76 22.89
N ILE A 68 4.65 -19.69 22.00
CA ILE A 68 3.24 -20.04 21.75
C ILE A 68 2.64 -20.76 22.98
N GLU A 69 3.48 -21.46 23.75
CA GLU A 69 3.11 -22.24 24.94
C GLU A 69 3.29 -21.44 26.23
N SER A 70 3.89 -20.25 26.17
CA SER A 70 4.19 -19.41 27.33
C SER A 70 2.94 -18.74 27.90
N SER A 71 2.87 -18.66 29.22
CA SER A 71 1.85 -17.86 29.94
C SER A 71 2.13 -16.35 29.81
N ASP A 72 1.12 -15.53 30.11
CA ASP A 72 1.25 -14.07 30.08
C ASP A 72 2.38 -13.59 31.04
N GLU A 73 2.54 -14.24 32.22
CA GLU A 73 3.60 -13.95 33.17
C GLU A 73 4.99 -14.25 32.60
N GLU A 74 5.13 -15.36 31.88
CA GLU A 74 6.39 -15.72 31.24
C GLU A 74 6.74 -14.76 30.10
N ILE A 75 5.75 -14.36 29.28
CA ILE A 75 5.93 -13.32 28.22
C ILE A 75 6.43 -12.02 28.86
N LYS A 76 5.80 -11.59 29.95
CA LYS A 76 6.21 -10.38 30.67
C LYS A 76 7.64 -10.45 31.20
N LEU A 77 8.08 -11.60 31.70
CA LEU A 77 9.46 -11.81 32.13
C LEU A 77 10.42 -11.71 30.95
N ILE A 78 10.10 -12.35 29.81
CA ILE A 78 10.90 -12.28 28.59
C ILE A 78 11.01 -10.84 28.10
N VAL A 79 9.91 -10.09 28.07
CA VAL A 79 9.89 -8.68 27.66
C VAL A 79 10.80 -7.84 28.57
N ASN A 80 10.74 -8.04 29.88
CA ASN A 80 11.61 -7.33 30.82
C ASN A 80 13.10 -7.70 30.64
N ASP A 81 13.41 -8.97 30.42
CA ASP A 81 14.78 -9.44 30.22
C ASP A 81 15.42 -8.87 28.93
N LEU A 82 14.59 -8.62 27.92
CA LEU A 82 15.03 -8.09 26.62
C LEU A 82 15.05 -6.56 26.55
N LYS A 83 14.67 -5.88 27.62
CA LYS A 83 14.67 -4.40 27.66
C LYS A 83 16.05 -3.82 27.34
N GLY A 84 16.08 -2.84 26.44
CA GLY A 84 17.31 -2.24 25.93
C GLY A 84 18.01 -3.04 24.82
N LYS A 85 17.39 -4.16 24.36
CA LYS A 85 17.94 -5.06 23.34
C LYS A 85 17.04 -5.24 22.12
N TYR A 86 15.86 -4.63 22.09
CA TYR A 86 14.91 -4.82 21.00
C TYR A 86 15.45 -4.36 19.66
N ARG A 87 16.19 -3.24 19.63
CA ARG A 87 16.80 -2.76 18.39
C ARG A 87 17.83 -3.74 17.84
N GLU A 88 18.68 -4.31 18.69
CA GLU A 88 19.66 -5.34 18.32
C GLU A 88 18.95 -6.56 17.73
N LEU A 89 17.90 -7.04 18.41
CA LEU A 89 17.13 -8.20 18.00
C LEU A 89 16.40 -8.02 16.66
N ILE A 90 15.74 -6.90 16.44
CA ILE A 90 15.00 -6.69 15.18
C ILE A 90 15.92 -6.56 13.97
N LEU A 91 17.16 -6.10 14.16
CA LEU A 91 18.18 -5.96 13.13
C LEU A 91 18.98 -7.25 12.91
N ASP A 92 18.84 -8.26 13.77
CA ASP A 92 19.53 -9.53 13.63
C ASP A 92 18.82 -10.49 12.68
N LYS A 93 19.59 -11.25 11.88
CA LYS A 93 19.09 -12.19 10.86
C LYS A 93 18.16 -13.28 11.39
N ASN A 94 18.33 -13.70 12.66
CA ASN A 94 17.53 -14.72 13.33
C ASN A 94 16.62 -14.10 14.40
N GLY A 95 17.10 -13.11 15.15
CA GLY A 95 16.38 -12.39 16.19
C GLY A 95 15.10 -11.71 15.69
N ASN A 96 15.09 -11.23 14.43
CA ASN A 96 13.91 -10.62 13.84
C ASN A 96 12.69 -11.56 13.80
N PHE A 97 12.90 -12.86 13.55
CA PHE A 97 11.82 -13.85 13.55
C PHE A 97 11.25 -14.06 14.96
N PHE A 98 12.12 -14.09 15.97
CA PHE A 98 11.71 -14.18 17.36
C PHE A 98 10.88 -12.95 17.76
N CYS A 99 11.38 -11.73 17.48
CA CYS A 99 10.68 -10.49 17.77
C CYS A 99 9.33 -10.40 17.08
N LYS A 100 9.23 -10.84 15.82
CA LYS A 100 7.96 -10.88 15.09
C LYS A 100 6.91 -11.70 15.84
N ASP A 101 7.29 -12.85 16.40
CA ASP A 101 6.35 -13.71 17.11
C ASP A 101 6.11 -13.21 18.55
N LEU A 102 7.11 -12.69 19.23
CA LEU A 102 6.96 -12.03 20.52
C LEU A 102 5.96 -10.86 20.45
N PHE A 103 6.07 -9.99 19.43
CA PHE A 103 5.17 -8.82 19.30
C PHE A 103 3.69 -9.18 19.04
N LYS A 104 3.42 -10.40 18.56
CA LYS A 104 2.06 -10.92 18.45
C LYS A 104 1.50 -11.37 19.79
N THR A 105 2.36 -11.98 20.64
CA THR A 105 1.93 -12.52 21.95
C THR A 105 1.86 -11.46 23.02
N CYS A 106 2.64 -10.37 22.92
CA CYS A 106 2.65 -9.26 23.86
C CYS A 106 1.25 -8.65 24.09
N ASP A 107 0.97 -8.30 25.32
CA ASP A 107 -0.16 -7.45 25.66
C ASP A 107 0.08 -5.98 25.24
N ARG A 108 -0.88 -5.12 25.48
CA ARG A 108 -0.79 -3.69 25.16
C ARG A 108 0.37 -2.99 25.89
N ASN A 109 0.54 -3.26 27.20
CA ASN A 109 1.51 -2.55 28.02
C ASN A 109 2.93 -2.92 27.61
N GLU A 110 3.15 -4.20 27.33
CA GLU A 110 4.40 -4.75 26.83
C GLU A 110 4.77 -4.14 25.48
N ARG A 111 3.81 -4.03 24.53
CA ARG A 111 4.06 -3.36 23.25
C ARG A 111 4.39 -1.88 23.41
N ILE A 112 3.77 -1.18 24.37
CA ILE A 112 4.09 0.21 24.66
C ILE A 112 5.54 0.35 25.14
N GLU A 113 6.00 -0.53 26.06
CA GLU A 113 7.40 -0.51 26.53
C GLU A 113 8.38 -0.78 25.39
N ILE A 114 8.09 -1.76 24.54
CA ILE A 114 8.87 -2.05 23.32
C ILE A 114 8.89 -0.84 22.38
N LEU A 115 7.74 -0.21 22.14
CA LEU A 115 7.64 0.96 21.27
C LEU A 115 8.37 2.18 21.84
N LYS A 116 8.41 2.38 23.15
CA LYS A 116 9.20 3.44 23.78
C LYS A 116 10.70 3.30 23.45
N GLU A 117 11.19 2.07 23.41
CA GLU A 117 12.59 1.80 23.02
C GLU A 117 12.82 1.98 21.53
N LEU A 118 11.92 1.47 20.69
CA LEU A 118 12.12 1.44 19.24
C LEU A 118 11.74 2.74 18.54
N SER A 119 10.80 3.53 19.07
CA SER A 119 10.27 4.73 18.39
C SER A 119 11.32 5.75 17.99
N PRO A 120 12.42 5.99 18.71
CA PRO A 120 13.44 6.96 18.28
C PRO A 120 14.13 6.61 16.95
N THR A 121 14.20 5.31 16.61
CA THR A 121 14.91 4.81 15.41
C THR A 121 14.00 4.09 14.43
N LEU A 122 12.72 3.90 14.73
CA LEU A 122 11.78 3.07 13.97
C LEU A 122 11.70 3.46 12.50
N SER A 123 11.71 4.76 12.18
CA SER A 123 11.67 5.26 10.80
C SER A 123 12.93 4.95 9.99
N VAL A 124 14.06 4.77 10.66
CA VAL A 124 15.33 4.36 10.05
C VAL A 124 15.39 2.84 9.96
N ASP A 125 15.11 2.17 11.07
CA ASP A 125 15.20 0.71 11.19
C ASP A 125 14.18 0.00 10.28
N CYS A 126 13.03 0.62 9.97
CA CYS A 126 12.06 0.06 9.02
C CYS A 126 12.62 -0.14 7.60
N CYS A 127 13.71 0.52 7.26
CA CYS A 127 14.40 0.39 5.98
C CYS A 127 15.37 -0.79 5.94
N ASP A 128 15.63 -1.44 7.06
CA ASP A 128 16.47 -2.62 7.16
C ASP A 128 15.75 -3.90 6.66
N ASN A 129 16.53 -4.85 6.10
CA ASN A 129 16.00 -6.09 5.54
C ASN A 129 15.37 -7.01 6.59
N TYR A 130 15.85 -6.99 7.80
CA TYR A 130 15.39 -7.85 8.90
C TYR A 130 14.32 -7.15 9.73
N ALA A 131 14.56 -5.90 10.12
CA ALA A 131 13.66 -5.15 10.99
C ALA A 131 12.28 -4.88 10.37
N THR A 132 12.16 -4.81 9.05
CA THR A 132 10.87 -4.56 8.38
C THR A 132 9.79 -5.57 8.78
N HIS A 133 10.14 -6.85 9.01
CA HIS A 133 9.17 -7.90 9.35
C HIS A 133 8.61 -7.77 10.77
N PRO A 134 9.42 -7.69 11.84
CA PRO A 134 8.90 -7.50 13.18
C PRO A 134 8.20 -6.14 13.35
N LEU A 135 8.68 -5.07 12.70
CA LEU A 135 8.02 -3.76 12.78
C LEU A 135 6.63 -3.78 12.12
N GLN A 136 6.44 -4.50 11.01
CA GLN A 136 5.11 -4.72 10.44
C GLN A 136 4.20 -5.48 11.42
N ALA A 137 4.71 -6.50 12.13
CA ALA A 137 3.96 -7.23 13.14
C ALA A 137 3.58 -6.31 14.31
N LEU A 138 4.52 -5.53 14.82
CA LEU A 138 4.28 -4.58 15.91
C LEU A 138 3.14 -3.59 15.56
N ILE A 139 3.15 -3.02 14.35
CA ILE A 139 2.09 -2.13 13.86
C ILE A 139 0.76 -2.88 13.68
N GLU A 140 0.79 -4.12 13.19
CA GLU A 140 -0.41 -4.94 12.97
C GLU A 140 -1.18 -5.18 14.28
N TYR A 141 -0.46 -5.45 15.37
CA TYR A 141 -1.04 -5.77 16.67
C TYR A 141 -1.24 -4.53 17.56
N SER A 142 -0.72 -3.37 17.17
CA SER A 142 -1.00 -2.10 17.84
C SER A 142 -2.47 -1.71 17.72
N SER A 143 -3.06 -1.27 18.82
CA SER A 143 -4.50 -0.95 18.90
C SER A 143 -4.80 0.32 19.68
N SER A 144 -3.89 0.76 20.55
CA SER A 144 -4.11 1.91 21.42
C SER A 144 -3.56 3.20 20.82
N SER A 145 -3.99 4.28 21.40
CA SER A 145 -3.56 5.62 21.02
C SER A 145 -2.10 5.87 21.28
N GLU A 146 -1.65 5.46 22.46
CA GLU A 146 -0.25 5.62 22.87
C GLU A 146 0.70 4.87 21.96
N GLU A 147 0.34 3.63 21.55
CA GLU A 147 1.12 2.88 20.55
C GLU A 147 1.23 3.66 19.23
N TYR A 148 0.12 4.20 18.71
CA TYR A 148 0.17 4.96 17.45
C TYR A 148 0.85 6.32 17.58
N GLU A 149 0.84 6.97 18.74
CA GLU A 149 1.63 8.17 19.00
C GLU A 149 3.12 7.88 18.91
N LEU A 150 3.57 6.81 19.55
CA LEU A 150 4.97 6.36 19.50
C LEU A 150 5.40 5.96 18.09
N ILE A 151 4.56 5.22 17.34
CA ILE A 151 4.84 4.84 15.97
C ILE A 151 4.95 6.07 15.08
N LEU A 152 3.98 6.98 15.13
CA LEU A 152 3.91 8.11 14.22
C LEU A 152 4.95 9.19 14.52
N SER A 153 5.35 9.37 15.79
CA SER A 153 6.38 10.35 16.15
C SER A 153 7.67 10.16 15.35
N SER A 154 8.06 8.91 15.09
CA SER A 154 9.27 8.58 14.33
C SER A 154 9.23 9.03 12.87
N PHE A 155 8.03 9.10 12.26
CA PHE A 155 7.86 9.41 10.84
C PHE A 155 7.54 10.89 10.55
N ILE A 156 7.19 11.67 11.56
CA ILE A 156 6.74 13.06 11.40
C ILE A 156 7.93 14.00 11.19
N GLU A 157 9.08 13.67 11.75
CA GLU A 157 10.27 14.52 11.75
C GLU A 157 11.20 14.19 10.57
N ASN A 158 12.03 15.16 10.19
CA ASN A 158 13.18 15.01 9.29
C ASN A 158 12.91 14.35 7.93
N ASN A 159 11.70 14.50 7.35
CA ASN A 159 11.32 13.85 6.08
C ASN A 159 11.35 12.32 6.13
N ASN A 160 11.32 11.72 7.32
CA ASN A 160 11.43 10.28 7.52
C ASN A 160 10.35 9.50 6.75
N ILE A 161 9.14 10.08 6.63
CA ILE A 161 8.06 9.47 5.86
C ILE A 161 8.42 9.32 4.36
N LEU A 162 9.11 10.30 3.78
CA LEU A 162 9.58 10.23 2.40
C LEU A 162 10.60 9.10 2.24
N SER A 163 11.65 9.10 3.08
CA SER A 163 12.71 8.10 3.03
C SER A 163 12.18 6.68 3.20
N ALA A 164 11.31 6.45 4.19
CA ALA A 164 10.70 5.15 4.42
C ALA A 164 9.76 4.73 3.27
N SER A 165 8.93 5.66 2.74
CA SER A 165 7.99 5.35 1.65
C SER A 165 8.67 4.96 0.35
N THR A 166 9.88 5.44 0.10
CA THR A 166 10.64 5.22 -1.13
C THR A 166 11.69 4.12 -1.02
N ASN A 167 11.94 3.61 0.18
CA ASN A 167 12.81 2.48 0.43
C ASN A 167 12.11 1.14 0.16
N ASN A 168 12.86 0.14 -0.30
CA ASN A 168 12.35 -1.20 -0.62
C ASN A 168 11.61 -1.86 0.57
N ASN A 169 12.19 -1.80 1.75
CA ASN A 169 11.66 -2.41 2.98
C ASN A 169 10.71 -1.47 3.72
N GLY A 170 11.10 -0.20 3.85
CA GLY A 170 10.32 0.82 4.52
C GLY A 170 8.94 1.02 3.92
N ALA A 171 8.80 0.90 2.61
CA ALA A 171 7.51 1.02 1.92
C ALA A 171 6.46 0.01 2.44
N TYR A 172 6.84 -1.20 2.84
CA TYR A 172 5.91 -2.17 3.45
C TYR A 172 5.43 -1.72 4.82
N VAL A 173 6.33 -1.14 5.62
CA VAL A 173 5.98 -0.60 6.95
C VAL A 173 5.04 0.60 6.80
N ILE A 174 5.32 1.53 5.88
CA ILE A 174 4.43 2.67 5.59
C ILE A 174 3.05 2.20 5.11
N GLN A 175 2.99 1.20 4.23
CA GLN A 175 1.71 0.63 3.77
C GLN A 175 0.92 -0.01 4.94
N LYS A 176 1.61 -0.63 5.89
CA LYS A 176 0.99 -1.17 7.10
C LYS A 176 0.43 -0.04 7.97
N ILE A 177 1.17 1.06 8.18
CA ILE A 177 0.69 2.24 8.90
C ILE A 177 -0.55 2.82 8.19
N ILE A 178 -0.50 3.05 6.89
CA ILE A 178 -1.63 3.57 6.10
C ILE A 178 -2.90 2.73 6.29
N ALA A 179 -2.76 1.40 6.30
CA ALA A 179 -3.88 0.49 6.43
C ALA A 179 -4.47 0.46 7.85
N ARG A 180 -3.65 0.62 8.88
CA ARG A 180 -4.01 0.40 10.29
C ARG A 180 -4.25 1.67 11.10
N ILE A 181 -3.76 2.81 10.65
CA ILE A 181 -3.81 4.08 11.40
C ILE A 181 -5.24 4.44 11.81
N PRO A 182 -5.50 4.70 13.11
CA PRO A 182 -6.81 5.11 13.61
C PRO A 182 -7.25 6.47 13.06
N GLN A 183 -8.57 6.67 12.96
CA GLN A 183 -9.16 7.86 12.35
C GLN A 183 -8.66 9.17 12.99
N ARG A 184 -8.44 9.21 14.30
CA ARG A 184 -7.98 10.41 15.01
C ARG A 184 -6.57 10.88 14.60
N PHE A 185 -5.72 9.97 14.12
CA PHE A 185 -4.36 10.30 13.67
C PHE A 185 -4.27 10.56 12.18
N ARG A 186 -5.32 10.22 11.41
CA ARG A 186 -5.31 10.31 9.94
C ARG A 186 -5.04 11.72 9.46
N ASN A 187 -5.63 12.73 10.07
CA ASN A 187 -5.46 14.11 9.60
C ASN A 187 -3.98 14.55 9.65
N LYS A 188 -3.29 14.26 10.76
CA LYS A 188 -1.87 14.59 10.93
C LYS A 188 -0.99 13.80 9.97
N PHE A 189 -1.21 12.48 9.89
CA PHE A 189 -0.47 11.62 8.96
C PHE A 189 -0.70 12.01 7.50
N ASN A 190 -1.96 12.23 7.11
CA ASN A 190 -2.33 12.61 5.76
C ASN A 190 -1.71 13.93 5.33
N ALA A 191 -1.69 14.94 6.21
CA ALA A 191 -1.08 16.24 5.90
C ALA A 191 0.41 16.07 5.54
N ILE A 192 1.14 15.26 6.32
CA ILE A 192 2.56 15.00 6.08
C ILE A 192 2.76 14.15 4.84
N PHE A 193 1.97 13.07 4.66
CA PHE A 193 2.10 12.21 3.49
C PHE A 193 1.81 12.98 2.18
N ILE A 194 0.79 13.85 2.18
CA ILE A 194 0.43 14.68 1.02
C ILE A 194 1.53 15.67 0.66
N SER A 195 2.24 16.24 1.64
CA SER A 195 3.35 17.19 1.35
C SER A 195 4.49 16.54 0.54
N PHE A 196 4.64 15.21 0.64
CA PHE A 196 5.63 14.43 -0.12
C PHE A 196 5.01 13.57 -1.23
N PHE A 197 3.69 13.63 -1.42
CA PHE A 197 2.95 12.71 -2.29
C PHE A 197 3.52 12.63 -3.72
N LEU A 198 3.82 13.78 -4.32
CA LEU A 198 4.38 13.82 -5.67
C LEU A 198 5.77 13.17 -5.75
N SER A 199 6.65 13.47 -4.80
CA SER A 199 8.00 12.87 -4.73
C SER A 199 7.92 11.37 -4.50
N ILE A 200 7.08 10.93 -3.56
CA ILE A 200 6.83 9.50 -3.29
C ILE A 200 6.33 8.80 -4.56
N SER A 201 5.42 9.42 -5.31
CA SER A 201 4.78 8.81 -6.49
C SER A 201 5.76 8.57 -7.65
N LYS A 202 6.89 9.27 -7.72
CA LYS A 202 7.90 9.14 -8.75
C LYS A 202 8.99 8.14 -8.43
N GLU A 203 8.93 7.48 -7.28
CA GLU A 203 9.91 6.50 -6.84
C GLU A 203 9.40 5.07 -6.99
N LYS A 204 10.32 4.14 -7.30
CA LYS A 204 10.01 2.72 -7.61
C LYS A 204 9.16 2.04 -6.54
N TYR A 205 9.50 2.22 -5.30
CA TYR A 205 8.76 1.66 -4.15
C TYR A 205 7.73 2.64 -3.62
N GLY A 206 7.95 3.92 -3.82
CA GLY A 206 7.05 4.99 -3.41
C GLY A 206 5.70 4.94 -4.11
N ILE A 207 5.65 4.59 -5.40
CA ILE A 207 4.39 4.49 -6.15
C ILE A 207 3.42 3.48 -5.51
N VAL A 208 3.93 2.41 -4.91
CA VAL A 208 3.09 1.42 -4.22
C VAL A 208 2.51 2.02 -2.93
N SER A 209 3.30 2.78 -2.17
CA SER A 209 2.85 3.52 -0.99
C SER A 209 1.81 4.60 -1.35
N ALA A 210 2.01 5.33 -2.46
CA ALA A 210 1.06 6.32 -2.96
C ALA A 210 -0.28 5.69 -3.38
N LYS A 211 -0.28 4.57 -4.10
CA LYS A 211 -1.48 3.80 -4.43
C LYS A 211 -2.20 3.31 -3.18
N LYS A 212 -1.46 2.77 -2.21
CA LYS A 212 -2.03 2.33 -0.92
C LYS A 212 -2.66 3.48 -0.16
N PHE A 213 -2.07 4.66 -0.21
CA PHE A 213 -2.62 5.86 0.39
C PHE A 213 -3.95 6.26 -0.26
N ILE A 214 -4.03 6.28 -1.59
CA ILE A 214 -5.27 6.53 -2.35
C ILE A 214 -6.36 5.52 -1.98
N GLU A 215 -6.04 4.22 -1.92
CA GLU A 215 -7.00 3.16 -1.55
C GLU A 215 -7.62 3.37 -0.16
N ASN A 216 -6.84 3.90 0.78
CA ASN A 216 -7.26 4.09 2.16
C ASN A 216 -7.75 5.52 2.46
N THR A 217 -7.70 6.42 1.47
CA THR A 217 -8.19 7.79 1.61
C THR A 217 -9.71 7.81 1.72
N LYS A 218 -10.20 8.47 2.77
CA LYS A 218 -11.62 8.71 3.02
C LYS A 218 -11.84 10.21 3.24
N GLY A 219 -12.86 10.75 2.60
CA GLY A 219 -13.22 12.16 2.75
C GLY A 219 -12.93 13.01 1.52
N LYS A 220 -13.90 13.85 1.17
CA LYS A 220 -13.91 14.64 -0.07
C LYS A 220 -12.70 15.58 -0.17
N THR A 221 -12.41 16.33 0.89
CA THR A 221 -11.34 17.34 0.88
C THR A 221 -9.96 16.75 0.58
N ILE A 222 -9.62 15.61 1.21
CA ILE A 222 -8.32 14.98 0.99
C ILE A 222 -8.22 14.37 -0.41
N THR A 223 -9.30 13.77 -0.90
CA THR A 223 -9.37 13.27 -2.28
C THR A 223 -9.16 14.40 -3.28
N GLN A 224 -9.83 15.52 -3.11
CA GLN A 224 -9.65 16.71 -3.95
C GLN A 224 -8.21 17.26 -3.90
N ASN A 225 -7.58 17.29 -2.73
CA ASN A 225 -6.19 17.72 -2.62
C ASN A 225 -5.24 16.84 -3.45
N ILE A 226 -5.41 15.52 -3.38
CA ILE A 226 -4.61 14.57 -4.17
C ILE A 226 -4.88 14.76 -5.67
N LEU A 227 -6.15 14.86 -6.07
CA LEU A 227 -6.54 15.09 -7.45
C LEU A 227 -5.95 16.40 -8.01
N ASN A 228 -5.98 17.48 -7.23
CA ASN A 228 -5.37 18.74 -7.61
C ASN A 228 -3.83 18.62 -7.78
N ILE A 229 -3.14 17.89 -6.90
CA ILE A 229 -1.70 17.64 -7.05
C ILE A 229 -1.44 16.91 -8.38
N ILE A 230 -2.21 15.87 -8.68
CA ILE A 230 -2.03 15.06 -9.90
C ILE A 230 -2.36 15.89 -11.14
N ARG A 231 -3.47 16.66 -11.14
CA ARG A 231 -3.86 17.52 -12.24
C ARG A 231 -2.79 18.57 -12.55
N ASN A 232 -2.28 19.24 -11.51
CA ASN A 232 -1.28 20.28 -11.68
C ASN A 232 0.09 19.76 -12.14
N ASN A 233 0.38 18.48 -11.90
CA ASN A 233 1.62 17.82 -12.29
C ASN A 233 1.41 16.71 -13.35
N PHE A 234 0.28 16.79 -14.09
CA PHE A 234 -0.18 15.71 -14.97
C PHE A 234 0.89 15.30 -16.00
N PHE A 235 1.45 16.26 -16.74
CA PHE A 235 2.41 15.97 -17.81
C PHE A 235 3.72 15.41 -17.29
N ASP A 236 4.15 15.86 -16.12
CA ASP A 236 5.34 15.39 -15.45
C ASP A 236 5.15 13.95 -14.97
N LEU A 237 4.02 13.65 -14.32
CA LEU A 237 3.66 12.30 -13.92
C LEU A 237 3.48 11.36 -15.12
N ALA A 238 2.82 11.80 -16.19
CA ALA A 238 2.56 10.96 -17.36
C ALA A 238 3.84 10.47 -18.05
N LYS A 239 4.92 11.25 -18.02
CA LYS A 239 6.23 10.90 -18.59
C LYS A 239 7.15 10.20 -17.59
N ASP A 240 6.86 10.31 -16.30
CA ASP A 240 7.71 9.72 -15.27
C ASP A 240 7.66 8.19 -15.30
N LYS A 241 8.81 7.56 -15.07
CA LYS A 241 8.97 6.11 -15.14
C LYS A 241 8.04 5.34 -14.21
N PHE A 242 7.74 5.90 -13.03
CA PHE A 242 6.91 5.28 -12.01
C PHE A 242 5.61 6.06 -11.77
N GLY A 243 5.65 7.38 -11.76
CA GLY A 243 4.51 8.25 -11.55
C GLY A 243 3.37 8.05 -12.55
N ASN A 244 3.69 7.65 -13.79
CA ASN A 244 2.70 7.40 -14.82
C ASN A 244 1.64 6.36 -14.42
N TYR A 245 2.00 5.35 -13.61
CA TYR A 245 1.08 4.32 -13.12
C TYR A 245 -0.01 4.85 -12.17
N LEU A 246 0.15 6.09 -11.69
CA LEU A 246 -0.84 6.71 -10.82
C LEU A 246 -2.07 7.17 -11.58
N ILE A 247 -1.89 7.61 -12.83
CA ILE A 247 -2.98 8.17 -13.65
C ILE A 247 -4.05 7.11 -13.96
N PRO A 248 -3.72 5.94 -14.56
CA PRO A 248 -4.69 4.88 -14.78
C PRO A 248 -5.38 4.42 -13.49
N PHE A 249 -4.59 4.24 -12.44
CA PHE A 249 -5.10 3.79 -11.15
C PHE A 249 -6.12 4.77 -10.55
N LEU A 250 -5.87 6.05 -10.64
CA LEU A 250 -6.76 7.10 -10.16
C LEU A 250 -8.04 7.19 -11.01
N LEU A 251 -7.91 7.13 -12.33
CA LEU A 251 -9.06 7.17 -13.25
C LEU A 251 -10.04 6.01 -12.98
N GLU A 252 -9.53 4.86 -12.59
CA GLU A 252 -10.33 3.69 -12.19
C GLU A 252 -10.95 3.89 -10.80
N LYS A 253 -10.14 4.31 -9.83
CA LYS A 253 -10.53 4.33 -8.40
C LYS A 253 -11.52 5.45 -8.07
N TRP A 254 -11.38 6.62 -8.69
CA TRP A 254 -12.13 7.83 -8.37
C TRP A 254 -12.92 8.40 -9.57
N ASN A 255 -13.38 7.53 -10.46
CA ASN A 255 -14.08 7.89 -11.70
C ASN A 255 -15.29 8.83 -11.52
N ASN A 256 -15.89 8.88 -10.34
CA ASN A 256 -17.08 9.70 -10.03
C ASN A 256 -16.74 11.12 -9.53
N TYR A 257 -15.45 11.48 -9.43
CA TYR A 257 -15.06 12.82 -8.98
C TYR A 257 -14.95 13.79 -10.18
N PRO A 258 -15.48 15.04 -10.07
CA PRO A 258 -15.39 16.03 -11.14
C PRO A 258 -13.96 16.33 -11.60
N GLU A 259 -13.02 16.32 -10.65
CA GLU A 259 -11.60 16.55 -10.93
C GLU A 259 -10.99 15.45 -11.82
N VAL A 260 -11.55 14.24 -11.78
CA VAL A 260 -11.13 13.14 -12.68
C VAL A 260 -11.58 13.43 -14.11
N GLU A 261 -12.75 14.03 -14.28
CA GLU A 261 -13.21 14.47 -15.61
C GLU A 261 -12.32 15.58 -16.17
N GLU A 262 -11.82 16.49 -15.33
CA GLU A 262 -10.83 17.47 -15.74
C GLU A 262 -9.52 16.82 -16.23
N ILE A 263 -9.05 15.76 -15.54
CA ILE A 263 -7.88 14.98 -15.98
C ILE A 263 -8.13 14.27 -17.32
N LYS A 264 -9.32 13.69 -17.54
CA LYS A 264 -9.69 13.10 -18.84
C LYS A 264 -9.69 14.17 -19.93
N ASN A 265 -10.22 15.35 -19.64
CA ASN A 265 -10.21 16.49 -20.57
C ASN A 265 -8.78 16.95 -20.90
N LEU A 266 -7.84 16.92 -19.95
CA LEU A 266 -6.42 17.17 -20.24
C LEU A 266 -5.85 16.12 -21.21
N ILE A 267 -6.22 14.84 -21.05
CA ILE A 267 -5.80 13.77 -21.96
C ILE A 267 -6.36 14.00 -23.37
N ILE A 268 -7.62 14.35 -23.48
CA ILE A 268 -8.31 14.59 -24.77
C ILE A 268 -7.71 15.80 -25.49
N LYS A 269 -7.61 16.92 -24.81
CA LYS A 269 -7.13 18.20 -25.40
C LYS A 269 -5.65 18.16 -25.81
N ASN A 270 -4.86 17.31 -25.20
CA ASN A 270 -3.42 17.24 -25.45
C ASN A 270 -3.01 15.93 -26.17
N LYS A 271 -3.90 15.37 -26.98
CA LYS A 271 -3.72 14.10 -27.68
C LYS A 271 -2.42 14.08 -28.49
N ASP A 272 -2.16 15.10 -29.31
CA ASP A 272 -1.01 15.15 -30.20
C ASP A 272 0.31 15.19 -29.39
N PHE A 273 0.35 16.00 -28.34
CA PHE A 273 1.50 16.07 -27.45
C PHE A 273 1.74 14.72 -26.75
N LEU A 274 0.70 14.10 -26.18
CA LEU A 274 0.79 12.83 -25.46
C LEU A 274 1.11 11.66 -26.38
N SER A 275 0.66 11.67 -27.64
CA SER A 275 0.97 10.65 -28.63
C SER A 275 2.44 10.68 -29.06
N ASN A 276 3.05 11.86 -29.06
CA ASN A 276 4.47 12.07 -29.41
C ASN A 276 5.40 11.98 -28.20
N ALA A 277 4.87 12.00 -26.98
CA ALA A 277 5.65 11.88 -25.76
C ALA A 277 6.05 10.41 -25.51
N LYS A 278 7.22 10.20 -24.89
CA LYS A 278 7.66 8.88 -24.45
C LYS A 278 6.90 8.46 -23.18
N ILE A 279 5.63 8.09 -23.37
CA ILE A 279 4.77 7.60 -22.29
C ILE A 279 4.84 6.07 -22.26
N PRO A 280 4.97 5.44 -21.06
CA PRO A 280 4.96 3.99 -20.93
C PRO A 280 3.70 3.36 -21.53
N THR A 281 3.84 2.14 -22.05
CA THR A 281 2.84 1.47 -22.90
C THR A 281 1.49 1.34 -22.20
N GLU A 282 1.47 0.93 -20.93
CA GLU A 282 0.21 0.72 -20.18
C GLU A 282 -0.59 2.02 -20.03
N THR A 283 0.07 3.11 -19.66
CA THR A 283 -0.57 4.43 -19.54
C THR A 283 -1.01 4.96 -20.92
N SER A 284 -0.21 4.73 -21.96
CA SER A 284 -0.56 5.07 -23.33
C SER A 284 -1.81 4.33 -23.81
N HIS A 285 -2.00 3.07 -23.47
CA HIS A 285 -3.22 2.32 -23.77
C HIS A 285 -4.46 2.91 -23.12
N VAL A 286 -4.35 3.36 -21.86
CA VAL A 286 -5.47 4.02 -21.18
C VAL A 286 -5.83 5.33 -21.88
N PHE A 287 -4.84 6.14 -22.28
CA PHE A 287 -5.08 7.36 -23.04
C PHE A 287 -5.77 7.09 -24.38
N LYS A 288 -5.36 6.07 -25.12
CA LYS A 288 -5.99 5.66 -26.39
C LYS A 288 -7.47 5.31 -26.17
N LYS A 289 -7.80 4.53 -25.16
CA LYS A 289 -9.18 4.21 -24.80
C LYS A 289 -10.03 5.48 -24.55
N ILE A 290 -9.48 6.45 -23.83
CA ILE A 290 -10.18 7.72 -23.56
C ILE A 290 -10.44 8.49 -24.86
N TRP A 291 -9.47 8.55 -25.77
CA TRP A 291 -9.62 9.20 -27.07
C TRP A 291 -10.67 8.51 -27.96
N GLU A 292 -10.69 7.17 -27.99
CA GLU A 292 -11.65 6.38 -28.75
C GLU A 292 -13.08 6.57 -28.22
N ASN A 293 -13.26 6.52 -26.89
CA ASN A 293 -14.55 6.75 -26.26
C ASN A 293 -15.07 8.18 -26.56
N ASN A 294 -14.23 9.20 -26.40
CA ASN A 294 -14.62 10.59 -26.70
C ASN A 294 -15.02 10.77 -28.17
N LYS A 295 -14.32 10.11 -29.11
CA LYS A 295 -14.66 10.15 -30.53
C LYS A 295 -16.05 9.53 -30.78
N SER A 296 -16.33 8.40 -30.13
CA SER A 296 -17.63 7.71 -30.26
C SER A 296 -18.80 8.56 -29.70
N GLU A 297 -18.58 9.18 -28.53
CA GLU A 297 -19.58 10.08 -27.91
C GLU A 297 -19.86 11.31 -28.76
N THR A 298 -18.83 11.92 -29.36
CA THR A 298 -18.94 13.06 -30.23
C THR A 298 -19.72 12.69 -31.51
N MET A 299 -19.42 11.53 -32.11
CA MET A 299 -20.17 11.06 -33.31
C MET A 299 -21.62 10.75 -33.00
N ASN A 300 -21.93 10.19 -31.84
CA ASN A 300 -23.32 9.90 -31.44
C ASN A 300 -24.10 11.17 -31.16
N SER A 301 -23.50 12.18 -30.51
CA SER A 301 -24.13 13.46 -30.23
C SER A 301 -24.40 14.25 -31.54
N THR A 302 -23.48 14.20 -32.51
CA THR A 302 -23.68 14.81 -33.84
C THR A 302 -24.84 14.16 -34.55
N LYS A 303 -24.91 12.83 -34.62
CA LYS A 303 -26.02 12.10 -35.25
C LYS A 303 -27.37 12.40 -34.59
N LEU A 304 -27.39 12.48 -33.25
CA LEU A 304 -28.62 12.81 -32.51
C LEU A 304 -29.08 14.24 -32.81
N ASN A 305 -28.17 15.21 -32.89
CA ASN A 305 -28.48 16.58 -33.24
C ASN A 305 -29.00 16.69 -34.69
N GLU A 306 -28.39 16.01 -35.66
CA GLU A 306 -28.84 15.93 -37.04
C GLU A 306 -30.26 15.34 -37.13
N GLN A 307 -30.56 14.30 -36.34
CA GLN A 307 -31.92 13.73 -36.28
C GLN A 307 -32.95 14.71 -35.68
N LEU A 308 -32.57 15.43 -34.62
CA LEU A 308 -33.45 16.45 -34.01
C LEU A 308 -33.71 17.62 -34.95
N GLU A 309 -32.69 18.09 -35.67
CA GLU A 309 -32.87 19.14 -36.69
C GLU A 309 -33.75 18.67 -37.84
N GLY A 310 -33.55 17.43 -38.33
CA GLY A 310 -34.39 16.83 -39.35
C GLY A 310 -35.88 16.73 -38.94
N ASN A 311 -36.12 16.29 -37.70
CA ASN A 311 -37.46 16.21 -37.13
C ASN A 311 -38.13 17.60 -36.97
N ASN A 312 -37.36 18.60 -36.52
CA ASN A 312 -37.86 19.97 -36.41
C ASN A 312 -38.21 20.59 -37.80
N GLN A 313 -37.39 20.30 -38.82
CA GLN A 313 -37.70 20.71 -40.19
C GLN A 313 -38.99 20.04 -40.72
N LEU A 314 -39.18 18.74 -40.44
CA LEU A 314 -40.37 18.00 -40.82
C LEU A 314 -41.61 18.55 -40.12
N MET A 315 -41.53 18.86 -38.82
CA MET A 315 -42.64 19.47 -38.07
C MET A 315 -43.00 20.87 -38.58
N ASN A 316 -42.02 21.66 -38.99
CA ASN A 316 -42.28 22.97 -39.59
C ASN A 316 -42.93 22.85 -40.95
N LEU A 317 -42.55 21.89 -41.80
CA LEU A 317 -43.21 21.63 -43.09
C LEU A 317 -44.68 21.17 -42.93
N LEU A 318 -44.93 20.33 -41.90
CA LEU A 318 -46.27 19.87 -41.58
C LEU A 318 -47.20 21.03 -41.13
N LYS A 319 -46.67 21.93 -40.27
CA LYS A 319 -47.47 23.17 -39.89
C LYS A 319 -47.75 24.07 -41.00
N ILE A 320 -46.87 24.28 -41.99
CA ILE A 320 -47.12 25.12 -43.19
C ILE A 320 -48.22 24.50 -44.04
N ASN A 321 -48.36 23.18 -44.09
CA ASN A 321 -49.41 22.50 -44.82
C ASN A 321 -50.77 22.58 -44.10
N GLU A 322 -50.84 22.63 -42.78
CA GLU A 322 -52.08 22.83 -42.02
C GLU A 322 -52.65 24.28 -42.24
N ASP A 323 -51.75 25.27 -42.25
CA ASP A 323 -52.16 26.67 -42.48
C ASP A 323 -52.65 26.93 -43.89
N ASN A 324 -52.35 26.08 -44.89
CA ASN A 324 -52.82 26.22 -46.31
C ASN A 324 -54.13 25.47 -46.62
N VAL A 325 -54.72 24.76 -45.65
CA VAL A 325 -55.93 23.94 -45.82
C VAL A 325 -57.21 24.69 -45.35
N VAL A 326 -57.10 25.87 -44.77
CA VAL A 326 -58.28 26.65 -44.29
C VAL A 326 -58.44 27.88 -45.10
N SER A 327 -59.12 27.76 -46.26
CA SER A 327 -60.00 28.80 -46.85
C SER A 327 -60.97 28.17 -47.85
N PRO A 328 -62.28 28.23 -47.61
CA PRO A 328 -63.26 27.94 -48.66
C PRO A 328 -63.42 29.12 -49.61
#